data_d938e056e42c1d0a90d5a5d003ba30bd
#
_entry.id   d938e056e42c1d0a90d5a5d003ba30bd
#
_cell.length_a   1.000
_cell.length_b   1.000
_cell.length_c   1.000
_cell.angle_alpha   90.00
_cell.angle_beta   90.00
_cell.angle_gamma   90.00
#
_symmetry.space_group_name_H-M   'P 1'
#
loop_
_entity.id
_entity.type
_entity.pdbx_description
1 polymer ?
#
loop_
_entity_poly.entity_id
_entity_poly.type
_entity_poly.pdbx_seq_one_letter_code
_entity_poly.pdbx_strand_id
1 'polypeptide(L)'
;MHIDHSEYTILLADDSVSNLEKMKSLLAGENFKLLPTLEADEVFLLAKLRLPDMIIIRLALEEGKGVTVVRQLKQSALTKQIPILYMTIPNRYEDFRKVVDYEGVEFVSRPLSKRELILRINNQLLLLESQRIIERQNERIQSVSRSKDKLYSVIAHDLRAPI
;
A
#
# COMPACT_ATOMS: atom_id res chain seq x y z
N MET A 1 7.35 -9.11 15.47
CA MET A 1 8.09 -8.93 14.20
C MET A 1 8.68 -7.54 14.18
N HIS A 2 9.98 -7.44 14.01
CA HIS A 2 10.66 -6.15 13.88
C HIS A 2 10.67 -5.73 12.41
N ILE A 3 10.25 -4.50 12.14
CA ILE A 3 10.24 -3.95 10.78
C ILE A 3 11.46 -3.07 10.60
N ASP A 4 12.30 -3.38 9.64
CA ASP A 4 13.41 -2.52 9.24
C ASP A 4 12.89 -1.46 8.26
N HIS A 5 12.74 -0.25 8.76
CA HIS A 5 12.20 0.87 7.97
C HIS A 5 13.04 1.22 6.74
N SER A 6 14.33 0.89 6.73
CA SER A 6 15.20 1.18 5.59
C SER A 6 14.84 0.39 4.33
N GLU A 7 14.06 -0.67 4.47
CA GLU A 7 13.59 -1.48 3.35
C GLU A 7 12.32 -0.95 2.72
N TYR A 8 11.68 0.05 3.33
CA TYR A 8 10.37 0.54 2.91
C TYR A 8 10.44 1.94 2.32
N THR A 9 9.69 2.12 1.24
CA THR A 9 9.54 3.40 0.56
C THR A 9 8.13 3.94 0.79
N ILE A 10 8.04 5.19 1.21
CA ILE A 10 6.76 5.89 1.45
C ILE A 10 6.65 7.06 0.49
N LEU A 11 5.58 7.07 -0.30
CA LEU A 11 5.22 8.22 -1.13
C LEU A 11 4.46 9.23 -0.27
N LEU A 12 4.94 10.47 -0.22
CA LEU A 12 4.32 11.56 0.51
C LEU A 12 3.74 12.57 -0.48
N ALA A 13 2.43 12.72 -0.49
CA ALA A 13 1.73 13.65 -1.38
C ALA A 13 1.01 14.74 -0.60
N ASP A 14 1.41 15.97 -0.80
CA ASP A 14 0.81 17.16 -0.18
C ASP A 14 1.04 18.37 -1.08
N ASP A 15 0.05 19.24 -1.25
CA ASP A 15 0.17 20.44 -2.05
C ASP A 15 0.85 21.61 -1.31
N SER A 16 1.11 21.46 -0.03
CA SER A 16 1.77 22.47 0.80
C SER A 16 3.22 22.05 1.10
N VAL A 17 4.17 22.89 0.70
CA VAL A 17 5.59 22.70 1.02
C VAL A 17 5.80 22.62 2.52
N SER A 18 5.14 23.49 3.28
CA SER A 18 5.24 23.52 4.76
C SER A 18 4.77 22.21 5.38
N ASN A 19 3.64 21.68 4.95
CA ASN A 19 3.11 20.40 5.47
C ASN A 19 4.01 19.23 5.08
N LEU A 20 4.52 19.23 3.86
CA LEU A 20 5.43 18.20 3.39
C LEU A 20 6.73 18.17 4.21
N GLU A 21 7.29 19.35 4.48
CA GLU A 21 8.49 19.47 5.34
C GLU A 21 8.22 19.02 6.79
N LYS A 22 7.05 19.33 7.33
CA LYS A 22 6.63 18.83 8.65
C LYS A 22 6.56 17.31 8.68
N MET A 23 6.00 16.70 7.63
CA MET A 23 5.90 15.26 7.51
C MET A 23 7.28 14.62 7.42
N LYS A 24 8.16 15.17 6.60
CA LYS A 24 9.55 14.72 6.53
C LYS A 24 10.25 14.80 7.89
N SER A 25 10.02 15.89 8.63
CA SER A 25 10.60 16.07 9.96
C SER A 25 10.09 15.05 10.98
N LEU A 26 8.79 14.72 10.92
CA LEU A 26 8.21 13.69 11.78
C LEU A 26 8.79 12.30 11.49
N LEU A 27 9.13 12.02 10.23
CA LEU A 27 9.68 10.74 9.81
C LEU A 27 11.22 10.72 9.81
N ALA A 28 11.87 11.84 10.07
CA ALA A 28 13.32 11.91 10.16
C ALA A 28 13.83 11.00 11.29
N GLY A 29 14.89 10.26 11.02
CA GLY A 29 15.46 9.30 11.97
C GLY A 29 14.85 7.92 11.93
N GLU A 30 13.73 7.72 11.24
CA GLU A 30 13.09 6.40 11.10
C GLU A 30 13.63 5.60 9.91
N ASN A 31 14.49 6.19 9.10
CA ASN A 31 15.19 5.55 7.97
C ASN A 31 14.32 5.13 6.78
N PHE A 32 13.07 5.54 6.72
CA PHE A 32 12.26 5.30 5.52
C PHE A 32 12.84 5.97 4.29
N LYS A 33 12.70 5.34 3.14
CA LYS A 33 12.93 6.00 1.85
C LYS A 33 11.69 6.82 1.53
N LEU A 34 11.85 8.13 1.40
CA LEU A 34 10.72 9.04 1.18
C LEU A 34 10.71 9.53 -0.28
N LEU A 35 9.54 9.47 -0.91
CA LEU A 35 9.27 10.01 -2.24
C LEU A 35 8.25 11.15 -2.10
N PRO A 36 8.70 12.40 -1.95
CA PRO A 36 7.78 13.51 -1.80
C PRO A 36 7.30 14.02 -3.15
N THR A 37 6.03 14.45 -3.22
CA THR A 37 5.51 15.20 -4.36
C THR A 37 4.52 16.26 -3.90
N LEU A 38 4.52 17.40 -4.59
CA LEU A 38 3.56 18.49 -4.41
C LEU A 38 2.41 18.43 -5.42
N GLU A 39 2.51 17.54 -6.39
CA GLU A 39 1.59 17.48 -7.51
C GLU A 39 0.69 16.25 -7.44
N ALA A 40 -0.61 16.45 -7.29
CA ALA A 40 -1.59 15.37 -7.27
C ALA A 40 -1.51 14.51 -8.53
N ASP A 41 -1.31 15.13 -9.68
CA ASP A 41 -1.26 14.43 -10.96
C ASP A 41 -0.07 13.49 -11.10
N GLU A 42 0.98 13.68 -10.30
CA GLU A 42 2.17 12.83 -10.30
C GLU A 42 2.03 11.60 -9.40
N VAL A 43 1.09 11.59 -8.47
CA VAL A 43 0.99 10.52 -7.44
C VAL A 43 0.78 9.16 -8.08
N PHE A 44 -0.20 9.05 -8.95
CA PHE A 44 -0.52 7.77 -9.61
C PHE A 44 0.64 7.29 -10.49
N LEU A 45 1.26 8.19 -11.24
CA LEU A 45 2.40 7.86 -12.09
C LEU A 45 3.60 7.39 -11.26
N LEU A 46 3.95 8.12 -10.20
CA LEU A 46 5.03 7.73 -9.29
C LEU A 46 4.75 6.39 -8.63
N ALA A 47 3.52 6.15 -8.20
CA ALA A 47 3.13 4.88 -7.59
C ALA A 47 3.30 3.71 -8.55
N LYS A 48 2.94 3.87 -9.81
CA LYS A 48 3.14 2.83 -10.83
C LYS A 48 4.60 2.57 -11.15
N LEU A 49 5.40 3.64 -11.23
CA LEU A 49 6.80 3.54 -11.61
C LEU A 49 7.71 3.06 -10.47
N ARG A 50 7.43 3.49 -9.26
CA ARG A 50 8.30 3.25 -8.11
C ARG A 50 7.76 2.21 -7.14
N LEU A 51 6.49 1.83 -7.25
CA LEU A 51 5.82 0.83 -6.41
C LEU A 51 6.17 1.00 -4.92
N PRO A 52 5.82 2.15 -4.31
CA PRO A 52 6.09 2.36 -2.90
C PRO A 52 5.33 1.35 -2.04
N ASP A 53 5.82 1.15 -0.83
CA ASP A 53 5.18 0.22 0.11
C ASP A 53 3.98 0.85 0.83
N MET A 54 3.93 2.17 0.86
CA MET A 54 2.84 2.93 1.46
C MET A 54 2.74 4.31 0.82
N ILE A 55 1.53 4.88 0.82
CA ILE A 55 1.27 6.23 0.32
C ILE A 55 0.57 7.02 1.42
N ILE A 56 1.08 8.19 1.73
CA ILE A 56 0.45 9.15 2.64
C ILE A 56 -0.03 10.34 1.83
N ILE A 57 -1.34 10.61 1.85
CA ILE A 57 -1.98 11.66 1.07
C ILE A 57 -2.78 12.57 2.00
N ARG A 58 -2.66 13.88 1.80
CA ARG A 58 -3.56 14.84 2.41
C ARG A 58 -4.84 14.99 1.59
N LEU A 59 -6.00 14.87 2.23
CA LEU A 59 -7.30 14.85 1.58
C LEU A 59 -7.65 16.10 0.80
N ALA A 60 -7.21 17.26 1.27
CA ALA A 60 -7.49 18.56 0.63
C ALA A 60 -6.57 18.86 -0.54
N LEU A 61 -5.89 17.86 -1.07
CA LEU A 61 -4.96 18.03 -2.17
C LEU A 61 -5.74 18.56 -3.38
N GLU A 62 -5.45 19.81 -3.76
CA GLU A 62 -5.97 20.48 -4.94
C GLU A 62 -7.48 20.22 -5.23
N GLU A 63 -8.36 20.82 -4.44
CA GLU A 63 -9.82 20.83 -4.71
C GLU A 63 -10.46 19.44 -4.94
N GLY A 64 -10.10 18.43 -4.17
CA GLY A 64 -10.67 17.10 -4.27
C GLY A 64 -9.92 16.15 -5.21
N LYS A 65 -8.81 16.55 -5.80
CA LYS A 65 -7.97 15.68 -6.60
C LYS A 65 -7.43 14.48 -5.79
N GLY A 66 -7.29 14.64 -4.46
CA GLY A 66 -6.90 13.55 -3.58
C GLY A 66 -7.83 12.34 -3.65
N VAL A 67 -9.13 12.57 -3.72
CA VAL A 67 -10.15 11.50 -3.87
C VAL A 67 -9.98 10.80 -5.22
N THR A 68 -9.79 11.58 -6.28
CA THR A 68 -9.56 11.03 -7.62
C THR A 68 -8.31 10.17 -7.67
N VAL A 69 -7.23 10.63 -7.05
CA VAL A 69 -5.96 9.88 -6.97
C VAL A 69 -6.16 8.55 -6.24
N VAL A 70 -6.86 8.54 -5.11
CA VAL A 70 -7.13 7.30 -4.37
C VAL A 70 -7.92 6.32 -5.24
N ARG A 71 -8.92 6.79 -5.97
CA ARG A 71 -9.68 5.93 -6.89
C ARG A 71 -8.79 5.33 -7.96
N GLN A 72 -7.96 6.15 -8.60
CA GLN A 72 -7.01 5.67 -9.61
C GLN A 72 -6.09 4.59 -9.06
N LEU A 73 -5.53 4.82 -7.87
CA LEU A 73 -4.66 3.86 -7.20
C LEU A 73 -5.38 2.54 -6.92
N LYS A 74 -6.60 2.60 -6.44
CA LYS A 74 -7.37 1.41 -6.05
C LYS A 74 -7.99 0.65 -7.23
N GLN A 75 -8.12 1.29 -8.37
CA GLN A 75 -8.64 0.67 -9.60
C GLN A 75 -7.56 0.04 -10.47
N SER A 76 -6.29 0.32 -10.22
CA SER A 76 -5.18 -0.25 -10.98
C SER A 76 -4.63 -1.51 -10.32
N ALA A 77 -4.44 -2.56 -11.10
CA ALA A 77 -3.88 -3.83 -10.62
C ALA A 77 -2.47 -3.67 -10.01
N LEU A 78 -1.68 -2.71 -10.51
CA LEU A 78 -0.32 -2.47 -10.04
C LEU A 78 -0.26 -1.80 -8.66
N THR A 79 -1.27 -1.01 -8.30
CA THR A 79 -1.23 -0.13 -7.13
C THR A 79 -2.33 -0.41 -6.11
N LYS A 80 -3.34 -1.22 -6.44
CA LYS A 80 -4.51 -1.44 -5.58
C LYS A 80 -4.20 -2.00 -4.20
N GLN A 81 -3.10 -2.73 -4.06
CA GLN A 81 -2.71 -3.32 -2.77
C GLN A 81 -1.83 -2.42 -1.92
N ILE A 82 -1.35 -1.30 -2.46
CA ILE A 82 -0.54 -0.36 -1.69
C ILE A 82 -1.41 0.31 -0.63
N PRO A 83 -1.08 0.19 0.66
CA PRO A 83 -1.85 0.83 1.71
C PRO A 83 -1.74 2.35 1.61
N ILE A 84 -2.87 3.03 1.85
CA ILE A 84 -2.97 4.48 1.80
C ILE A 84 -3.35 5.01 3.16
N LEU A 85 -2.54 5.91 3.70
CA LEU A 85 -2.86 6.69 4.88
C LEU A 85 -3.35 8.06 4.40
N TYR A 86 -4.61 8.33 4.67
CA TYR A 86 -5.29 9.52 4.19
C TYR A 86 -5.42 10.53 5.33
N MET A 87 -4.75 11.67 5.22
CA MET A 87 -4.78 12.71 6.24
C MET A 87 -5.90 13.70 5.96
N THR A 88 -6.78 13.88 6.92
CA THR A 88 -7.98 14.68 6.76
C THR A 88 -8.05 15.83 7.75
N ILE A 89 -8.83 16.85 7.39
CA ILE A 89 -9.23 17.93 8.26
C ILE A 89 -10.60 17.59 8.86
N PRO A 90 -10.87 17.85 10.16
CA PRO A 90 -12.10 17.40 10.82
C PRO A 90 -13.42 17.79 10.15
N ASN A 91 -13.46 18.82 9.33
CA ASN A 91 -14.67 19.35 8.72
C ASN A 91 -14.98 18.84 7.31
N ARG A 92 -14.27 17.81 6.82
CA ARG A 92 -14.44 17.31 5.44
C ARG A 92 -14.86 15.85 5.41
N TYR A 93 -15.82 15.46 6.20
CA TYR A 93 -16.31 14.08 6.26
C TYR A 93 -16.95 13.58 4.95
N GLU A 94 -17.46 14.47 4.11
CA GLU A 94 -18.08 14.07 2.85
C GLU A 94 -17.10 13.41 1.88
N ASP A 95 -15.84 13.85 1.90
CA ASP A 95 -14.81 13.27 1.06
C ASP A 95 -14.47 11.83 1.46
N PHE A 96 -14.65 11.49 2.72
CA PHE A 96 -14.46 10.13 3.23
C PHE A 96 -15.41 9.12 2.62
N ARG A 97 -16.67 9.49 2.45
CA ARG A 97 -17.72 8.60 1.94
C ARG A 97 -17.39 8.08 0.55
N LYS A 98 -16.59 8.82 -0.20
CA LYS A 98 -16.24 8.48 -1.58
C LYS A 98 -15.14 7.42 -1.67
N VAL A 99 -14.34 7.24 -0.62
CA VAL A 99 -13.18 6.35 -0.61
C VAL A 99 -13.15 5.38 0.57
N VAL A 100 -14.13 5.45 1.47
CA VAL A 100 -14.19 4.60 2.68
C VAL A 100 -14.37 3.12 2.33
N ASP A 101 -15.01 2.81 1.22
CA ASP A 101 -15.27 1.44 0.80
C ASP A 101 -14.05 0.75 0.16
N TYR A 102 -12.98 1.50 -0.10
CA TYR A 102 -11.77 0.90 -0.63
C TYR A 102 -10.95 0.24 0.48
N GLU A 103 -10.63 -1.03 0.29
CA GLU A 103 -9.78 -1.77 1.19
C GLU A 103 -8.35 -1.18 1.21
N GLY A 104 -7.73 -1.15 2.39
CA GLY A 104 -6.37 -0.65 2.56
C GLY A 104 -6.25 0.87 2.62
N VAL A 105 -7.35 1.60 2.81
CA VAL A 105 -7.33 3.04 3.04
C VAL A 105 -7.64 3.32 4.51
N GLU A 106 -6.70 3.93 5.20
CA GLU A 106 -6.86 4.35 6.59
C GLU A 106 -6.91 5.87 6.69
N PHE A 107 -7.83 6.39 7.50
CA PHE A 107 -8.01 7.83 7.68
C PHE A 107 -7.44 8.30 9.01
N VAL A 108 -6.73 9.42 8.98
CA VAL A 108 -6.14 10.05 10.15
C VAL A 108 -6.49 11.53 10.18
N SER A 109 -7.01 12.02 11.30
CA SER A 109 -7.28 13.45 11.46
C SER A 109 -6.06 14.17 12.01
N ARG A 110 -5.90 15.43 11.63
CA ARG A 110 -4.86 16.32 12.16
C ARG A 110 -5.31 17.00 13.46
N PRO A 111 -4.38 17.40 14.36
CA PRO A 111 -2.94 17.20 14.35
C PRO A 111 -2.55 15.77 14.76
N LEU A 112 -1.40 15.30 14.27
CA LEU A 112 -0.91 13.96 14.51
C LEU A 112 0.46 14.03 15.20
N SER A 113 0.64 13.28 16.30
CA SER A 113 1.94 13.15 16.93
C SER A 113 2.85 12.23 16.13
N LYS A 114 4.16 12.38 16.28
CA LYS A 114 5.13 11.46 15.66
C LYS A 114 4.85 10.02 16.05
N ARG A 115 4.61 9.76 17.34
CA ARG A 115 4.34 8.43 17.87
C ARG A 115 3.11 7.79 17.21
N GLU A 116 2.03 8.55 17.07
CA GLU A 116 0.81 8.07 16.45
C GLU A 116 1.02 7.78 14.96
N LEU A 117 1.71 8.66 14.25
CA LEU A 117 2.03 8.47 12.84
C LEU A 117 2.85 7.20 12.63
N ILE A 118 3.92 7.01 13.38
CA ILE A 118 4.77 5.82 13.27
C ILE A 118 3.99 4.55 13.61
N LEU A 119 3.15 4.59 14.63
CA LEU A 119 2.31 3.45 14.99
C LEU A 119 1.39 3.04 13.84
N ARG A 120 0.74 4.01 13.21
CA ARG A 120 -0.17 3.75 12.09
C ARG A 120 0.58 3.23 10.87
N ILE A 121 1.73 3.80 10.56
CA ILE A 121 2.58 3.30 9.47
C ILE A 121 2.98 1.86 9.73
N ASN A 122 3.48 1.56 10.91
CA ASN A 122 3.91 0.21 11.26
C ASN A 122 2.76 -0.80 11.20
N ASN A 123 1.57 -0.43 11.65
CA ASN A 123 0.40 -1.30 11.55
C ASN A 123 0.08 -1.66 10.09
N GLN A 124 0.14 -0.69 9.19
CA GLN A 124 -0.11 -0.93 7.77
C GLN A 124 1.00 -1.77 7.13
N LEU A 125 2.25 -1.53 7.48
CA LEU A 125 3.37 -2.34 6.98
C LEU A 125 3.31 -3.78 7.48
N LEU A 126 2.89 -4.01 8.71
CA LEU A 126 2.69 -5.35 9.25
C LEU A 126 1.60 -6.11 8.50
N LEU A 127 0.48 -5.43 8.20
CA LEU A 127 -0.59 -6.02 7.39
C LEU A 127 -0.09 -6.36 5.99
N LEU A 128 0.67 -5.47 5.37
CA LEU A 128 1.25 -5.69 4.05
C LEU A 128 2.18 -6.91 4.04
N GLU A 129 3.06 -7.02 5.02
CA GLU A 129 3.96 -8.17 5.15
C GLU A 129 3.21 -9.47 5.39
N SER A 130 2.16 -9.43 6.22
CA SER A 130 1.32 -10.61 6.46
C SER A 130 0.64 -11.09 5.18
N GLN A 131 0.14 -10.18 4.35
CA GLN A 131 -0.45 -10.50 3.05
C GLN A 131 0.59 -11.09 2.10
N ARG A 132 1.79 -10.52 2.05
CA ARG A 132 2.90 -11.05 1.23
C ARG A 132 3.30 -12.46 1.64
N ILE A 133 3.35 -12.75 2.93
CA ILE A 133 3.65 -14.08 3.44
C ILE A 133 2.56 -15.08 3.05
N ILE A 134 1.29 -14.72 3.20
CA ILE A 134 0.15 -15.56 2.82
C ILE A 134 0.18 -15.85 1.33
N GLU A 135 0.41 -14.86 0.48
CA GLU A 135 0.52 -15.04 -0.96
C GLU A 135 1.63 -16.01 -1.35
N ARG A 136 2.83 -15.86 -0.74
CA ARG A 136 3.95 -16.79 -0.97
C ARG A 136 3.62 -18.21 -0.55
N GLN A 137 2.95 -18.40 0.58
CA GLN A 137 2.52 -19.73 1.04
C GLN A 137 1.48 -20.33 0.09
N ASN A 138 0.53 -19.55 -0.38
CA ASN A 138 -0.46 -20.01 -1.35
C ASN A 138 0.18 -20.42 -2.67
N GLU A 139 1.14 -19.66 -3.17
CA GLU A 139 1.91 -20.02 -4.36
C GLU A 139 2.65 -21.34 -4.18
N ARG A 140 3.28 -21.57 -3.04
CA ARG A 140 3.95 -22.85 -2.71
C ARG A 140 2.97 -24.01 -2.67
N ILE A 141 1.82 -23.83 -2.03
CA ILE A 141 0.79 -24.86 -1.95
C ILE A 141 0.28 -25.20 -3.35
N GLN A 142 -0.01 -24.22 -4.19
CA GLN A 142 -0.43 -24.42 -5.56
C GLN A 142 0.63 -25.13 -6.40
N SER A 143 1.89 -24.75 -6.26
CA SER A 143 3.01 -25.39 -6.95
C SER A 143 3.15 -26.86 -6.57
N VAL A 144 3.10 -27.17 -5.27
CA VAL A 144 3.15 -28.54 -4.77
C VAL A 144 1.95 -29.36 -5.29
N SER A 145 0.75 -28.80 -5.24
CA SER A 145 -0.46 -29.47 -5.73
C SER A 145 -0.36 -29.77 -7.23
N ARG A 146 0.09 -28.82 -8.04
CA ARG A 146 0.31 -29.02 -9.47
C ARG A 146 1.33 -30.12 -9.75
N SER A 147 2.41 -30.16 -8.99
CA SER A 147 3.44 -31.19 -9.12
C SER A 147 2.91 -32.57 -8.79
N LYS A 148 2.08 -32.70 -7.74
CA LYS A 148 1.40 -33.94 -7.38
C LYS A 148 0.44 -34.40 -8.47
N ASP A 149 -0.40 -33.51 -8.98
CA ASP A 149 -1.38 -33.83 -10.02
C ASP A 149 -0.68 -34.32 -11.29
N LYS A 150 0.40 -33.68 -11.67
CA LYS A 150 1.22 -34.09 -12.81
C LYS A 150 1.81 -35.49 -12.59
N LEU A 151 2.33 -35.76 -11.40
CA LEU A 151 2.89 -37.08 -11.06
C LEU A 151 1.81 -38.15 -11.12
N TYR A 152 0.63 -37.92 -10.55
CA TYR A 152 -0.50 -38.86 -10.60
C TYR A 152 -0.95 -39.10 -12.03
N SER A 153 -0.98 -38.11 -12.88
CA SER A 153 -1.31 -38.25 -14.29
C SER A 153 -0.33 -39.13 -15.03
N VAL A 154 0.96 -38.98 -14.78
CA VAL A 154 2.01 -39.81 -15.38
C VAL A 154 1.87 -41.27 -14.92
N ILE A 155 1.67 -41.52 -13.66
CA ILE A 155 1.48 -42.85 -13.10
C ILE A 155 0.23 -43.51 -13.69
N ALA A 156 -0.89 -42.80 -13.76
CA ALA A 156 -2.11 -43.29 -14.33
C ALA A 156 -1.95 -43.67 -15.81
N HIS A 157 -1.25 -42.88 -16.59
CA HIS A 157 -0.94 -43.15 -17.98
C HIS A 157 -0.11 -44.41 -18.13
N ASP A 158 0.95 -44.59 -17.36
CA ASP A 158 1.83 -45.73 -17.38
C ASP A 158 1.08 -47.01 -17.01
N LEU A 159 0.16 -46.94 -16.05
CA LEU A 159 -0.68 -48.08 -15.66
C LEU A 159 -1.74 -48.45 -16.72
N ARG A 160 -2.14 -47.51 -17.58
CA ARG A 160 -3.13 -47.72 -18.65
C ARG A 160 -2.52 -48.18 -19.98
N ALA A 161 -1.22 -48.15 -20.09
CA ALA A 161 -0.52 -48.58 -21.29
C ALA A 161 -0.08 -50.04 -21.14
N PRO A 162 -0.98 -51.03 -21.42
CA PRO A 162 -0.60 -52.42 -21.35
C PRO A 162 0.39 -52.72 -22.46
N ILE A 163 1.34 -53.49 -22.13
CA ILE A 163 2.37 -53.95 -23.04
C ILE A 163 1.75 -54.94 -24.04
#